data_ac4f6e482a09a91a516addf23c061856
#
_entry.id   ac4f6e482a09a91a516addf23c061856
#
_cell.length_a   1.000
_cell.length_b   1.000
_cell.length_c   1.000
_cell.angle_alpha   90.00
_cell.angle_beta   90.00
_cell.angle_gamma   90.00
#
_symmetry.space_group_name_H-M   'P 1'
#
loop_
_entity.id
_entity.type
_entity.pdbx_description
1 polymer ?
#
loop_
_entity_poly.entity_id
_entity_poly.type
_entity_poly.pdbx_seq_one_letter_code
_entity_poly.pdbx_strand_id
1 'polypeptide(L)'
;MKRHSHIVAAISLLAGLVLFVYITHRIGWQEIAERVRTIGIGFPLLLAVSALRPLGRAWAWFRCFEPQTRKHELGGFWPVARARLAADSMGAVTSAGPFVAEPSRVFFFGGRVPIASASAAAAVELLSYTASCGLLLLGGMLALLFGIELSQQFRWILLGAIVVAVSLLVLMAIIFSLKFVVVERFCEALKTLIPVPRVHRLLDKELHQLLELEEYVFDFFRKHPKDFLWVMLGESLFHLGGVAEIFLTLKLTGTNATWLAAFVLEALNRLINLLFAFVPAKVGVDEAGSAWLAEALGLSSAAGVTLAIYRKLRLLCWTAIGLVCLATLTKSAKQNERSTESESSNAR
;
A
#
# COMPACT_ATOMS: atom_id res chain seq x y z
N MET A 1 0.39 -14.54 25.02
CA MET A 1 0.31 -13.79 23.75
C MET A 1 1.67 -13.22 23.30
N LYS A 2 2.50 -12.63 24.17
CA LYS A 2 3.81 -12.00 23.80
C LYS A 2 4.80 -12.92 23.06
N ARG A 3 4.91 -14.20 23.43
CA ARG A 3 5.85 -15.17 22.82
C ARG A 3 5.51 -15.49 21.34
N HIS A 4 4.23 -15.47 20.96
CA HIS A 4 3.79 -15.74 19.59
C HIS A 4 4.11 -14.59 18.62
N SER A 5 4.06 -13.34 19.09
CA SER A 5 4.41 -12.16 18.30
C SER A 5 5.88 -12.18 17.86
N HIS A 6 6.81 -12.58 18.73
CA HIS A 6 8.23 -12.67 18.37
C HIS A 6 8.55 -13.80 17.38
N ILE A 7 7.80 -14.92 17.48
CA ILE A 7 7.94 -16.04 16.55
C ILE A 7 7.44 -15.62 15.17
N VAL A 8 6.28 -14.97 15.08
CA VAL A 8 5.72 -14.48 13.81
C VAL A 8 6.66 -13.48 13.16
N ALA A 9 7.22 -12.54 13.92
CA ALA A 9 8.18 -11.57 13.39
C ALA A 9 9.48 -12.24 12.87
N ALA A 10 9.99 -13.22 13.60
CA ALA A 10 11.18 -13.97 13.19
C ALA A 10 10.92 -14.83 11.94
N ILE A 11 9.78 -15.50 11.87
CA ILE A 11 9.37 -16.29 10.69
C ILE A 11 9.19 -15.39 9.48
N SER A 12 8.54 -14.22 9.64
CA SER A 12 8.35 -13.24 8.56
C SER A 12 9.69 -12.68 8.07
N LEU A 13 10.63 -12.40 8.97
CA LEU A 13 11.97 -11.94 8.60
C LEU A 13 12.74 -13.02 7.83
N LEU A 14 12.65 -14.27 8.27
CA LEU A 14 13.31 -15.40 7.60
C LEU A 14 12.67 -15.68 6.23
N ALA A 15 11.35 -15.71 6.16
CA ALA A 15 10.61 -15.87 4.91
C ALA A 15 10.94 -14.73 3.93
N GLY A 16 11.11 -13.51 4.45
CA GLY A 16 11.54 -12.34 3.68
C GLY A 16 12.90 -12.49 3.06
N LEU A 17 13.85 -12.91 3.86
CA LEU A 17 15.22 -13.13 3.40
C LEU A 17 15.25 -14.24 2.32
N VAL A 18 14.54 -15.34 2.56
CA VAL A 18 14.43 -16.44 1.59
C VAL A 18 13.78 -15.97 0.28
N LEU A 19 12.69 -15.23 0.36
CA LEU A 19 12.01 -14.71 -0.82
C LEU A 19 12.89 -13.68 -1.56
N PHE A 20 13.59 -12.81 -0.85
CA PHE A 20 14.56 -11.89 -1.41
C PHE A 20 15.63 -12.63 -2.21
N VAL A 21 16.26 -13.64 -1.62
CA VAL A 21 17.27 -14.47 -2.27
C VAL A 21 16.65 -15.22 -3.47
N TYR A 22 15.46 -15.78 -3.32
CA TYR A 22 14.75 -16.47 -4.39
C TYR A 22 14.44 -15.57 -5.59
N ILE A 23 13.90 -14.36 -5.35
CA ILE A 23 13.59 -13.38 -6.41
C ILE A 23 14.87 -12.95 -7.11
N THR A 24 15.92 -12.65 -6.35
CA THR A 24 17.23 -12.23 -6.88
C THR A 24 17.85 -13.34 -7.71
N HIS A 25 17.76 -14.60 -7.27
CA HIS A 25 18.25 -15.76 -8.04
C HIS A 25 17.43 -16.02 -9.30
N ARG A 26 16.09 -15.83 -9.25
CA ARG A 26 15.19 -15.98 -10.41
C ARG A 26 15.41 -14.92 -11.49
N ILE A 27 15.63 -13.66 -11.09
CA ILE A 27 15.92 -12.57 -12.02
C ILE A 27 17.33 -12.73 -12.62
N GLY A 28 18.26 -13.30 -11.83
CA GLY A 28 19.67 -13.44 -12.16
C GLY A 28 20.50 -12.19 -11.81
N TRP A 29 21.58 -12.39 -11.06
CA TRP A 29 22.47 -11.30 -10.65
C TRP A 29 23.06 -10.52 -11.84
N GLN A 30 23.36 -11.21 -12.93
CA GLN A 30 23.92 -10.59 -14.13
C GLN A 30 22.93 -9.65 -14.80
N GLU A 31 21.67 -10.06 -14.94
CA GLU A 31 20.62 -9.21 -15.51
C GLU A 31 20.31 -8.00 -14.62
N ILE A 32 20.25 -8.19 -13.29
CA ILE A 32 20.10 -7.10 -12.33
C ILE A 32 21.27 -6.11 -12.48
N ALA A 33 22.50 -6.60 -12.49
CA ALA A 33 23.68 -5.75 -12.60
C ALA A 33 23.72 -4.98 -13.93
N GLU A 34 23.37 -5.62 -15.04
CA GLU A 34 23.33 -5.00 -16.37
C GLU A 34 22.27 -3.89 -16.44
N ARG A 35 21.05 -4.14 -15.93
CA ARG A 35 19.98 -3.13 -15.89
C ARG A 35 20.31 -1.97 -14.97
N VAL A 36 20.88 -2.23 -13.79
CA VAL A 36 21.37 -1.18 -12.89
C VAL A 36 22.49 -0.37 -13.58
N ARG A 37 23.37 -1.05 -14.32
CA ARG A 37 24.45 -0.39 -15.06
C ARG A 37 23.92 0.49 -16.19
N THR A 38 22.86 0.07 -16.89
CA THR A 38 22.21 0.85 -17.96
C THR A 38 21.58 2.11 -17.40
N ILE A 39 20.88 2.02 -16.24
CA ILE A 39 20.32 3.18 -15.54
C ILE A 39 21.47 3.99 -14.88
N GLY A 40 22.55 3.33 -14.48
CA GLY A 40 23.76 3.94 -13.96
C GLY A 40 23.51 4.84 -12.73
N ILE A 41 24.10 6.02 -12.76
CA ILE A 41 23.97 7.07 -11.73
C ILE A 41 22.52 7.55 -11.53
N GLY A 42 21.62 7.30 -12.49
CA GLY A 42 20.20 7.58 -12.39
C GLY A 42 19.47 6.71 -11.36
N PHE A 43 19.98 5.52 -11.00
CA PHE A 43 19.31 4.63 -10.06
C PHE A 43 19.14 5.24 -8.65
N PRO A 44 20.14 5.86 -8.01
CA PRO A 44 19.94 6.58 -6.76
C PRO A 44 18.90 7.71 -6.86
N LEU A 45 18.90 8.46 -7.97
CA LEU A 45 17.89 9.49 -8.22
C LEU A 45 16.48 8.90 -8.30
N LEU A 46 16.30 7.80 -9.02
CA LEU A 46 15.03 7.09 -9.11
C LEU A 46 14.59 6.57 -7.74
N LEU A 47 15.52 6.05 -6.93
CA LEU A 47 15.22 5.59 -5.58
C LEU A 47 14.81 6.76 -4.67
N ALA A 48 15.46 7.92 -4.78
CA ALA A 48 15.09 9.14 -4.05
C ALA A 48 13.69 9.62 -4.44
N VAL A 49 13.36 9.68 -5.74
CA VAL A 49 12.01 10.03 -6.22
C VAL A 49 10.98 9.01 -5.74
N SER A 50 11.30 7.73 -5.76
CA SER A 50 10.42 6.67 -5.28
C SER A 50 10.11 6.77 -3.79
N ALA A 51 10.91 7.50 -2.99
CA ALA A 51 10.65 7.77 -1.57
C ALA A 51 9.34 8.53 -1.34
N LEU A 52 8.90 9.34 -2.31
CA LEU A 52 7.60 10.03 -2.26
C LEU A 52 6.44 9.06 -2.02
N ARG A 53 6.55 7.81 -2.47
CA ARG A 53 5.50 6.80 -2.34
C ARG A 53 5.32 6.34 -0.89
N PRO A 54 6.30 5.70 -0.24
CA PRO A 54 6.13 5.25 1.13
C PRO A 54 5.99 6.41 2.11
N LEU A 55 6.66 7.56 1.87
CA LEU A 55 6.55 8.72 2.74
C LEU A 55 5.20 9.44 2.58
N GLY A 56 4.65 9.54 1.37
CA GLY A 56 3.32 10.10 1.12
C GLY A 56 2.24 9.31 1.85
N ARG A 57 2.25 7.98 1.74
CA ARG A 57 1.31 7.12 2.46
C ARG A 57 1.53 7.13 3.97
N ALA A 58 2.77 7.20 4.44
CA ALA A 58 3.05 7.36 5.87
C ALA A 58 2.52 8.70 6.39
N TRP A 59 2.64 9.78 5.59
CA TRP A 59 2.07 11.08 5.90
C TRP A 59 0.54 11.02 5.94
N ALA A 60 -0.10 10.40 4.95
CA ALA A 60 -1.55 10.21 4.92
C ALA A 60 -2.02 9.50 6.21
N TRP A 61 -1.39 8.37 6.55
CA TRP A 61 -1.71 7.64 7.76
C TRP A 61 -1.48 8.45 9.04
N PHE A 62 -0.35 9.19 9.14
CA PHE A 62 -0.10 10.11 10.25
C PHE A 62 -1.21 11.14 10.43
N ARG A 63 -1.76 11.66 9.32
CA ARG A 63 -2.86 12.65 9.35
C ARG A 63 -4.21 12.05 9.73
N CYS A 64 -4.39 10.73 9.62
CA CYS A 64 -5.60 10.04 10.04
C CYS A 64 -5.74 9.93 11.56
N PHE A 65 -4.68 10.12 12.34
CA PHE A 65 -4.78 10.16 13.80
C PHE A 65 -5.30 11.51 14.27
N GLU A 66 -6.00 11.51 15.42
CA GLU A 66 -6.43 12.73 16.07
C GLU A 66 -5.27 13.67 16.40
N PRO A 67 -5.48 15.00 16.38
CA PRO A 67 -4.41 15.97 16.64
C PRO A 67 -3.72 15.78 18.00
N GLN A 68 -4.45 15.35 19.01
CA GLN A 68 -3.91 15.08 20.35
C GLN A 68 -2.99 13.86 20.34
N THR A 69 -3.43 12.75 19.75
CA THR A 69 -2.63 11.53 19.57
C THR A 69 -1.37 11.80 18.78
N ARG A 70 -1.46 12.58 17.69
CA ARG A 70 -0.29 12.99 16.89
C ARG A 70 0.75 13.73 17.72
N LYS A 71 0.30 14.63 18.61
CA LYS A 71 1.18 15.50 19.39
C LYS A 71 1.82 14.80 20.59
N HIS A 72 1.05 13.97 21.30
CA HIS A 72 1.46 13.44 22.59
C HIS A 72 1.88 11.96 22.58
N GLU A 73 1.26 11.14 21.72
CA GLU A 73 1.46 9.69 21.77
C GLU A 73 2.40 9.19 20.66
N LEU A 74 2.28 9.73 19.44
CA LEU A 74 3.06 9.26 18.29
C LEU A 74 4.51 9.74 18.28
N GLY A 75 4.84 10.83 18.97
CA GLY A 75 6.18 11.43 18.93
C GLY A 75 6.57 11.98 17.54
N GLY A 76 5.58 12.29 16.70
CA GLY A 76 5.76 12.89 15.38
C GLY A 76 5.61 11.94 14.20
N PHE A 77 6.04 12.39 13.03
CA PHE A 77 5.89 11.68 11.76
C PHE A 77 6.78 10.44 11.61
N TRP A 78 8.04 10.53 12.03
CA TRP A 78 9.04 9.49 11.76
C TRP A 78 8.75 8.12 12.41
N PRO A 79 8.22 8.02 13.63
CA PRO A 79 7.76 6.75 14.17
C PRO A 79 6.70 6.06 13.30
N VAL A 80 5.76 6.85 12.76
CA VAL A 80 4.70 6.35 11.85
C VAL A 80 5.31 5.87 10.53
N ALA A 81 6.23 6.64 9.95
CA ALA A 81 6.92 6.26 8.72
C ALA A 81 7.72 4.96 8.88
N ARG A 82 8.43 4.80 10.00
CA ARG A 82 9.17 3.56 10.31
C ARG A 82 8.24 2.36 10.53
N ALA A 83 7.14 2.55 11.25
CA ALA A 83 6.15 1.50 11.47
C ALA A 83 5.54 1.06 10.12
N ARG A 84 5.24 2.00 9.24
CA ARG A 84 4.74 1.72 7.90
C ARG A 84 5.75 0.97 7.05
N LEU A 85 6.99 1.46 6.93
CA LEU A 85 8.05 0.80 6.16
C LEU A 85 8.32 -0.62 6.65
N ALA A 86 8.32 -0.84 7.97
CA ALA A 86 8.45 -2.16 8.57
C ALA A 86 7.29 -3.08 8.17
N ALA A 87 6.05 -2.59 8.24
CA ALA A 87 4.87 -3.34 7.87
C ALA A 87 4.82 -3.65 6.36
N ASP A 88 5.13 -2.67 5.51
CA ASP A 88 5.19 -2.84 4.06
C ASP A 88 6.25 -3.88 3.67
N SER A 89 7.40 -3.91 4.36
CA SER A 89 8.42 -4.93 4.14
C SER A 89 7.94 -6.33 4.54
N MET A 90 7.20 -6.47 5.64
CA MET A 90 6.59 -7.76 6.02
C MET A 90 5.58 -8.22 4.96
N GLY A 91 4.78 -7.31 4.43
CA GLY A 91 3.88 -7.61 3.33
C GLY A 91 4.62 -8.03 2.06
N ALA A 92 5.71 -7.33 1.71
CA ALA A 92 6.48 -7.61 0.50
C ALA A 92 7.11 -9.01 0.50
N VAL A 93 7.45 -9.54 1.68
CA VAL A 93 8.10 -10.85 1.86
C VAL A 93 7.12 -12.01 2.06
N THR A 94 5.82 -11.73 2.16
CA THR A 94 4.78 -12.74 2.34
C THR A 94 3.90 -12.83 1.09
N SER A 95 3.43 -14.03 0.79
CA SER A 95 2.47 -14.23 -0.31
C SER A 95 1.10 -13.58 -0.03
N ALA A 96 0.80 -13.31 1.25
CA ALA A 96 -0.42 -12.66 1.69
C ALA A 96 -0.33 -11.11 1.69
N GLY A 97 0.83 -10.54 1.31
CA GLY A 97 1.06 -9.12 1.05
C GLY A 97 0.30 -8.14 1.96
N PRO A 98 -0.73 -7.46 1.43
CA PRO A 98 -1.49 -6.47 2.18
C PRO A 98 -2.17 -7.01 3.44
N PHE A 99 -2.61 -8.27 3.43
CA PHE A 99 -3.26 -8.90 4.60
C PHE A 99 -2.31 -9.07 5.79
N VAL A 100 -0.99 -9.04 5.54
CA VAL A 100 0.03 -9.02 6.60
C VAL A 100 0.47 -7.60 6.91
N ALA A 101 0.71 -6.77 5.90
CA ALA A 101 1.18 -5.39 6.06
C ALA A 101 0.19 -4.54 6.88
N GLU A 102 -1.09 -4.53 6.49
CA GLU A 102 -2.08 -3.65 7.10
C GLU A 102 -2.29 -3.90 8.61
N PRO A 103 -2.47 -5.14 9.09
CA PRO A 103 -2.53 -5.38 10.53
C PRO A 103 -1.20 -5.13 11.24
N SER A 104 -0.06 -5.48 10.62
CA SER A 104 1.26 -5.36 11.25
C SER A 104 1.60 -3.93 11.65
N ARG A 105 1.24 -2.93 10.81
CA ARG A 105 1.54 -1.53 11.10
C ARG A 105 0.90 -1.03 12.40
N VAL A 106 -0.29 -1.55 12.74
CA VAL A 106 -1.01 -1.21 13.96
C VAL A 106 -0.25 -1.68 15.21
N PHE A 107 0.35 -2.88 15.13
CA PHE A 107 1.07 -3.47 16.26
C PHE A 107 2.44 -2.81 16.55
N PHE A 108 3.04 -2.13 15.57
CA PHE A 108 4.37 -1.53 15.75
C PHE A 108 4.42 -0.30 16.65
N PHE A 109 3.28 0.25 17.06
CA PHE A 109 3.26 1.34 18.04
C PHE A 109 3.53 0.88 19.49
N GLY A 110 3.54 -0.44 19.74
CA GLY A 110 4.03 -0.99 21.01
C GLY A 110 3.33 -0.48 22.26
N GLY A 111 2.02 -0.24 22.20
CA GLY A 111 1.23 0.25 23.35
C GLY A 111 1.27 1.75 23.58
N ARG A 112 1.97 2.52 22.74
CA ARG A 112 1.94 3.99 22.80
C ARG A 112 0.59 4.57 22.38
N VAL A 113 -0.07 3.89 21.45
CA VAL A 113 -1.39 4.25 20.94
C VAL A 113 -2.32 3.07 21.16
N PRO A 114 -3.59 3.29 21.59
CA PRO A 114 -4.58 2.22 21.65
C PRO A 114 -4.75 1.53 20.30
N ILE A 115 -4.85 0.20 20.31
CA ILE A 115 -4.99 -0.60 19.07
C ILE A 115 -6.23 -0.15 18.29
N ALA A 116 -7.33 0.18 18.98
CA ALA A 116 -8.56 0.67 18.35
C ALA A 116 -8.32 1.95 17.56
N SER A 117 -7.64 2.96 18.16
CA SER A 117 -7.31 4.22 17.48
C SER A 117 -6.37 4.01 16.29
N ALA A 118 -5.34 3.16 16.43
CA ALA A 118 -4.42 2.85 15.36
C ALA A 118 -5.11 2.10 14.20
N SER A 119 -6.05 1.19 14.53
CA SER A 119 -6.85 0.45 13.53
C SER A 119 -7.81 1.37 12.80
N ALA A 120 -8.46 2.27 13.52
CA ALA A 120 -9.38 3.24 12.93
C ALA A 120 -8.66 4.21 11.98
N ALA A 121 -7.51 4.75 12.39
CA ALA A 121 -6.67 5.57 11.53
C ALA A 121 -6.17 4.80 10.30
N ALA A 122 -5.85 3.50 10.46
CA ALA A 122 -5.47 2.63 9.35
C ALA A 122 -6.64 2.40 8.37
N ALA A 123 -7.87 2.25 8.86
CA ALA A 123 -9.06 2.10 8.03
C ALA A 123 -9.35 3.37 7.22
N VAL A 124 -9.27 4.56 7.84
CA VAL A 124 -9.43 5.85 7.14
C VAL A 124 -8.41 5.99 6.02
N GLU A 125 -7.13 5.69 6.29
CA GLU A 125 -6.08 5.76 5.27
C GLU A 125 -6.32 4.78 4.14
N LEU A 126 -6.68 3.52 4.44
CA LEU A 126 -6.94 2.49 3.43
C LEU A 126 -8.11 2.87 2.51
N LEU A 127 -9.19 3.44 3.06
CA LEU A 127 -10.34 3.93 2.29
C LEU A 127 -9.93 5.12 1.40
N SER A 128 -9.18 6.07 1.94
CA SER A 128 -8.66 7.23 1.20
C SER A 128 -7.72 6.79 0.06
N TYR A 129 -6.84 5.82 0.34
CA TYR A 129 -5.98 5.20 -0.67
C TYR A 129 -6.80 4.51 -1.78
N THR A 130 -7.83 3.75 -1.41
CA THR A 130 -8.71 3.06 -2.36
C THR A 130 -9.43 4.06 -3.27
N ALA A 131 -9.93 5.15 -2.69
CA ALA A 131 -10.55 6.25 -3.44
C ALA A 131 -9.55 6.90 -4.41
N SER A 132 -8.35 7.22 -3.94
CA SER A 132 -7.30 7.84 -4.77
C SER A 132 -6.84 6.92 -5.90
N CYS A 133 -6.73 5.60 -5.66
CA CYS A 133 -6.48 4.62 -6.71
C CYS A 133 -7.61 4.58 -7.76
N GLY A 134 -8.88 4.63 -7.32
CA GLY A 134 -10.03 4.70 -8.20
C GLY A 134 -10.00 5.94 -9.10
N LEU A 135 -9.68 7.10 -8.52
CA LEU A 135 -9.53 8.36 -9.28
C LEU A 135 -8.36 8.31 -10.26
N LEU A 136 -7.22 7.73 -9.85
CA LEU A 136 -6.07 7.54 -10.74
C LEU A 136 -6.42 6.62 -11.91
N LEU A 137 -7.08 5.50 -11.65
CA LEU A 137 -7.53 4.56 -12.68
C LEU A 137 -8.49 5.23 -13.64
N LEU A 138 -9.49 5.95 -13.13
CA LEU A 138 -10.45 6.68 -13.94
C LEU A 138 -9.74 7.70 -14.83
N GLY A 139 -8.83 8.51 -14.26
CA GLY A 139 -8.02 9.47 -15.01
C GLY A 139 -7.18 8.81 -16.09
N GLY A 140 -6.54 7.67 -15.79
CA GLY A 140 -5.75 6.90 -16.76
C GLY A 140 -6.58 6.32 -17.90
N MET A 141 -7.77 5.79 -17.59
CA MET A 141 -8.70 5.29 -18.60
C MET A 141 -9.25 6.41 -19.49
N LEU A 142 -9.58 7.58 -18.93
CA LEU A 142 -9.98 8.76 -19.71
C LEU A 142 -8.84 9.27 -20.58
N ALA A 143 -7.62 9.35 -20.03
CA ALA A 143 -6.44 9.75 -20.80
C ALA A 143 -6.17 8.80 -21.98
N LEU A 144 -6.37 7.49 -21.77
CA LEU A 144 -6.25 6.50 -22.84
C LEU A 144 -7.36 6.67 -23.90
N LEU A 145 -8.60 6.93 -23.47
CA LEU A 145 -9.76 7.07 -24.35
C LEU A 145 -9.64 8.27 -25.31
N PHE A 146 -9.06 9.37 -24.81
CA PHE A 146 -8.93 10.62 -25.57
C PHE A 146 -7.56 10.83 -26.20
N GLY A 147 -6.52 10.13 -25.70
CA GLY A 147 -5.13 10.33 -26.10
C GLY A 147 -4.64 9.39 -27.21
N ILE A 148 -5.37 8.30 -27.51
CA ILE A 148 -4.93 7.27 -28.45
C ILE A 148 -6.09 6.82 -29.34
N GLU A 149 -5.79 6.56 -30.60
CA GLU A 149 -6.75 5.93 -31.52
C GLU A 149 -6.93 4.43 -31.15
N LEU A 150 -8.08 4.14 -30.57
CA LEU A 150 -8.43 2.80 -30.12
C LEU A 150 -9.35 2.12 -31.13
N SER A 151 -9.21 0.80 -31.31
CA SER A 151 -10.19 0.03 -32.07
C SER A 151 -11.59 0.15 -31.41
N GLN A 152 -12.64 0.08 -32.25
CA GLN A 152 -14.02 0.24 -31.78
C GLN A 152 -14.36 -0.73 -30.63
N GLN A 153 -13.91 -1.97 -30.70
CA GLN A 153 -14.15 -2.97 -29.66
C GLN A 153 -13.47 -2.60 -28.34
N PHE A 154 -12.21 -2.17 -28.39
CA PHE A 154 -11.46 -1.79 -27.21
C PHE A 154 -12.03 -0.50 -26.55
N ARG A 155 -12.53 0.42 -27.36
CA ARG A 155 -13.22 1.63 -26.89
C ARG A 155 -14.47 1.31 -26.09
N TRP A 156 -15.29 0.34 -26.53
CA TRP A 156 -16.48 -0.09 -25.79
C TRP A 156 -16.13 -0.78 -24.47
N ILE A 157 -15.09 -1.62 -24.44
CA ILE A 157 -14.61 -2.27 -23.21
C ILE A 157 -14.13 -1.19 -22.22
N LEU A 158 -13.37 -0.20 -22.70
CA LEU A 158 -12.86 0.88 -21.87
C LEU A 158 -13.98 1.76 -21.31
N LEU A 159 -14.98 2.11 -22.11
CA LEU A 159 -16.17 2.83 -21.65
C LEU A 159 -16.94 2.05 -20.58
N GLY A 160 -17.13 0.74 -20.77
CA GLY A 160 -17.71 -0.13 -19.75
C GLY A 160 -16.93 -0.12 -18.44
N ALA A 161 -15.58 -0.21 -18.52
CA ALA A 161 -14.71 -0.13 -17.34
C ALA A 161 -14.79 1.23 -16.63
N ILE A 162 -14.89 2.33 -17.40
CA ILE A 162 -15.09 3.69 -16.86
C ILE A 162 -16.43 3.77 -16.11
N VAL A 163 -17.51 3.27 -16.70
CA VAL A 163 -18.82 3.25 -16.04
C VAL A 163 -18.78 2.48 -14.72
N VAL A 164 -18.14 1.30 -14.70
CA VAL A 164 -17.96 0.52 -13.47
C VAL A 164 -17.14 1.30 -12.43
N ALA A 165 -16.02 1.90 -12.82
CA ALA A 165 -15.17 2.68 -11.92
C ALA A 165 -15.92 3.89 -11.32
N VAL A 166 -16.65 4.63 -12.14
CA VAL A 166 -17.48 5.75 -11.70
C VAL A 166 -18.56 5.27 -10.74
N SER A 167 -19.26 4.17 -11.09
CA SER A 167 -20.33 3.61 -10.25
C SER A 167 -19.80 3.20 -8.87
N LEU A 168 -18.61 2.60 -8.80
CA LEU A 168 -17.99 2.23 -7.53
C LEU A 168 -17.58 3.45 -6.69
N LEU A 169 -17.02 4.49 -7.32
CA LEU A 169 -16.68 5.74 -6.63
C LEU A 169 -17.92 6.47 -6.12
N VAL A 170 -18.98 6.52 -6.93
CA VAL A 170 -20.26 7.11 -6.54
C VAL A 170 -20.90 6.30 -5.41
N LEU A 171 -20.91 4.98 -5.50
CA LEU A 171 -21.43 4.10 -4.42
C LEU A 171 -20.68 4.35 -3.13
N MET A 172 -19.35 4.42 -3.18
CA MET A 172 -18.53 4.75 -2.01
C MET A 172 -18.90 6.12 -1.43
N ALA A 173 -19.04 7.15 -2.26
CA ALA A 173 -19.44 8.49 -1.83
C ALA A 173 -20.85 8.50 -1.21
N ILE A 174 -21.79 7.73 -1.76
CA ILE A 174 -23.16 7.57 -1.22
C ILE A 174 -23.10 6.90 0.17
N ILE A 175 -22.35 5.81 0.31
CA ILE A 175 -22.18 5.12 1.60
C ILE A 175 -21.68 6.10 2.67
N PHE A 176 -20.66 6.89 2.36
CA PHE A 176 -20.12 7.89 3.28
C PHE A 176 -21.08 9.04 3.56
N SER A 177 -21.84 9.50 2.56
CA SER A 177 -22.79 10.62 2.72
C SER A 177 -24.01 10.24 3.55
N LEU A 178 -24.53 9.02 3.37
CA LEU A 178 -25.77 8.57 4.01
C LEU A 178 -25.56 7.93 5.38
N LYS A 179 -24.33 7.88 5.92
CA LYS A 179 -24.03 7.15 7.16
C LYS A 179 -24.62 5.74 7.16
N PHE A 180 -24.46 5.05 6.06
CA PHE A 180 -24.97 3.69 5.92
C PHE A 180 -24.24 2.81 6.93
N VAL A 181 -24.97 2.15 7.82
CA VAL A 181 -24.44 1.18 8.79
C VAL A 181 -24.04 -0.08 8.00
N VAL A 182 -22.85 -0.01 7.38
CA VAL A 182 -22.36 -1.05 6.46
C VAL A 182 -21.94 -2.27 7.24
N VAL A 183 -21.27 -2.06 8.40
CA VAL A 183 -20.74 -3.14 9.23
C VAL A 183 -21.85 -4.01 9.80
N GLU A 184 -22.90 -3.43 10.36
CA GLU A 184 -24.02 -4.18 10.93
C GLU A 184 -24.73 -5.02 9.89
N ARG A 185 -25.08 -4.42 8.74
CA ARG A 185 -25.74 -5.13 7.63
C ARG A 185 -24.85 -6.22 7.02
N PHE A 186 -23.55 -5.98 6.91
CA PHE A 186 -22.61 -6.98 6.45
C PHE A 186 -22.50 -8.15 7.42
N CYS A 187 -22.43 -7.89 8.73
CA CYS A 187 -22.43 -8.93 9.75
C CYS A 187 -23.72 -9.76 9.73
N GLU A 188 -24.88 -9.11 9.57
CA GLU A 188 -26.16 -9.81 9.44
C GLU A 188 -26.23 -10.66 8.18
N ALA A 189 -25.81 -10.13 7.03
CA ALA A 189 -25.73 -10.88 5.79
C ALA A 189 -24.78 -12.08 5.91
N LEU A 190 -23.64 -11.89 6.57
CA LEU A 190 -22.66 -12.97 6.79
C LEU A 190 -23.22 -14.06 7.71
N LYS A 191 -23.97 -13.70 8.78
CA LYS A 191 -24.68 -14.65 9.64
C LYS A 191 -25.71 -15.45 8.86
N THR A 192 -26.43 -14.81 7.93
CA THR A 192 -27.42 -15.48 7.08
C THR A 192 -26.76 -16.43 6.08
N LEU A 193 -25.59 -16.06 5.52
CA LEU A 193 -24.90 -16.85 4.50
C LEU A 193 -24.12 -18.03 5.11
N ILE A 194 -23.59 -17.88 6.33
CA ILE A 194 -22.76 -18.87 7.02
C ILE A 194 -23.42 -19.28 8.32
N PRO A 195 -24.30 -20.31 8.32
CA PRO A 195 -25.01 -20.74 9.51
C PRO A 195 -24.14 -21.58 10.46
N VAL A 196 -22.97 -21.02 10.86
CA VAL A 196 -22.04 -21.66 11.80
C VAL A 196 -22.08 -20.92 13.14
N PRO A 197 -22.53 -21.56 14.24
CA PRO A 197 -22.68 -20.90 15.55
C PRO A 197 -21.39 -20.30 16.14
N ARG A 198 -20.22 -20.83 15.75
CA ARG A 198 -18.92 -20.26 16.13
C ARG A 198 -18.65 -18.91 15.45
N VAL A 199 -19.02 -18.79 14.18
CA VAL A 199 -18.87 -17.55 13.40
C VAL A 199 -19.80 -16.47 13.96
N HIS A 200 -21.06 -16.81 14.27
CA HIS A 200 -22.02 -15.89 14.88
C HIS A 200 -21.50 -15.32 16.20
N ARG A 201 -21.02 -16.19 17.11
CA ARG A 201 -20.45 -15.77 18.41
C ARG A 201 -19.23 -14.87 18.24
N LEU A 202 -18.37 -15.11 17.26
CA LEU A 202 -17.21 -14.26 16.97
C LEU A 202 -17.68 -12.88 16.44
N LEU A 203 -18.62 -12.87 15.50
CA LEU A 203 -19.16 -11.62 14.97
C LEU A 203 -19.85 -10.79 16.06
N ASP A 204 -20.67 -11.40 16.92
CA ASP A 204 -21.36 -10.70 18.02
C ASP A 204 -20.37 -10.12 19.02
N LYS A 205 -19.29 -10.85 19.31
CA LYS A 205 -18.26 -10.38 20.26
C LYS A 205 -17.49 -9.18 19.74
N GLU A 206 -17.16 -9.15 18.45
CA GLU A 206 -16.34 -8.11 17.84
C GLU A 206 -17.18 -6.97 17.26
N LEU A 207 -18.51 -7.14 17.15
CA LEU A 207 -19.42 -6.18 16.52
C LEU A 207 -19.29 -4.78 17.11
N HIS A 208 -19.21 -4.66 18.44
CA HIS A 208 -19.08 -3.36 19.10
C HIS A 208 -17.80 -2.63 18.66
N GLN A 209 -16.68 -3.32 18.61
CA GLN A 209 -15.41 -2.73 18.16
C GLN A 209 -15.45 -2.33 16.68
N LEU A 210 -16.13 -3.13 15.86
CA LEU A 210 -16.32 -2.83 14.45
C LEU A 210 -17.21 -1.60 14.23
N LEU A 211 -18.27 -1.44 15.04
CA LEU A 211 -19.15 -0.27 14.99
C LEU A 211 -18.43 1.00 15.48
N GLU A 212 -17.64 0.92 16.54
CA GLU A 212 -16.80 2.04 17.00
C GLU A 212 -15.80 2.47 15.89
N LEU A 213 -15.21 1.50 15.19
CA LEU A 213 -14.31 1.77 14.07
C LEU A 213 -15.05 2.45 12.91
N GLU A 214 -16.25 1.97 12.57
CA GLU A 214 -17.10 2.57 11.56
C GLU A 214 -17.47 4.01 11.92
N GLU A 215 -17.88 4.26 13.17
CA GLU A 215 -18.19 5.61 13.66
C GLU A 215 -16.97 6.55 13.57
N TYR A 216 -15.78 6.08 13.97
CA TYR A 216 -14.56 6.86 13.84
C TYR A 216 -14.28 7.25 12.38
N VAL A 217 -14.45 6.31 11.45
CA VAL A 217 -14.24 6.56 10.01
C VAL A 217 -15.21 7.64 9.53
N PHE A 218 -16.51 7.54 9.81
CA PHE A 218 -17.50 8.54 9.41
C PHE A 218 -17.23 9.91 10.03
N ASP A 219 -16.89 9.93 11.31
CA ASP A 219 -16.59 11.16 12.05
C ASP A 219 -15.34 11.85 11.51
N PHE A 220 -14.31 11.08 11.13
CA PHE A 220 -13.12 11.64 10.52
C PHE A 220 -13.46 12.42 9.24
N PHE A 221 -14.17 11.82 8.31
CA PHE A 221 -14.51 12.48 7.04
C PHE A 221 -15.43 13.69 7.24
N ARG A 222 -16.30 13.65 8.24
CA ARG A 222 -17.26 14.73 8.51
C ARG A 222 -16.68 15.88 9.33
N LYS A 223 -15.94 15.55 10.40
CA LYS A 223 -15.48 16.52 11.39
C LYS A 223 -14.09 17.07 11.09
N HIS A 224 -13.28 16.36 10.31
CA HIS A 224 -11.89 16.71 10.02
C HIS A 224 -11.58 16.96 8.53
N PRO A 225 -12.32 17.85 7.83
CA PRO A 225 -12.14 18.05 6.38
C PRO A 225 -10.74 18.56 6.02
N LYS A 226 -10.09 19.34 6.91
CA LYS A 226 -8.71 19.80 6.70
C LYS A 226 -7.71 18.66 6.79
N ASP A 227 -7.87 17.75 7.74
CA ASP A 227 -7.01 16.57 7.84
C ASP A 227 -7.23 15.63 6.66
N PHE A 228 -8.48 15.45 6.22
CA PHE A 228 -8.79 14.71 5.00
C PHE A 228 -8.09 15.28 3.76
N LEU A 229 -8.04 16.62 3.60
CA LEU A 229 -7.28 17.23 2.50
C LEU A 229 -5.78 16.88 2.57
N TRP A 230 -5.18 16.88 3.76
CA TRP A 230 -3.80 16.47 3.96
C TRP A 230 -3.58 14.98 3.69
N VAL A 231 -4.55 14.12 4.01
CA VAL A 231 -4.54 12.69 3.66
C VAL A 231 -4.54 12.54 2.14
N MET A 232 -5.44 13.22 1.44
CA MET A 232 -5.51 13.18 -0.02
C MET A 232 -4.24 13.73 -0.69
N LEU A 233 -3.60 14.73 -0.09
CA LEU A 233 -2.29 15.21 -0.55
C LEU A 233 -1.21 14.13 -0.43
N GLY A 234 -1.17 13.41 0.69
CA GLY A 234 -0.25 12.29 0.88
C GLY A 234 -0.46 11.17 -0.13
N GLU A 235 -1.72 10.80 -0.41
CA GLU A 235 -2.06 9.82 -1.45
C GLU A 235 -1.72 10.35 -2.86
N SER A 236 -1.93 11.63 -3.11
CA SER A 236 -1.53 12.24 -4.38
C SER A 236 -0.02 12.21 -4.59
N LEU A 237 0.78 12.48 -3.54
CA LEU A 237 2.24 12.34 -3.59
C LEU A 237 2.68 10.91 -3.89
N PHE A 238 1.97 9.92 -3.36
CA PHE A 238 2.22 8.52 -3.68
C PHE A 238 2.02 8.23 -5.17
N HIS A 239 0.94 8.72 -5.78
CA HIS A 239 0.66 8.50 -7.20
C HIS A 239 1.58 9.32 -8.10
N LEU A 240 1.78 10.61 -7.78
CA LEU A 240 2.69 11.48 -8.53
C LEU A 240 4.13 10.97 -8.48
N GLY A 241 4.56 10.46 -7.32
CA GLY A 241 5.84 9.79 -7.19
C GLY A 241 5.97 8.59 -8.14
N GLY A 242 4.89 7.80 -8.31
CA GLY A 242 4.86 6.70 -9.26
C GLY A 242 4.96 7.15 -10.72
N VAL A 243 4.21 8.18 -11.09
CA VAL A 243 4.27 8.77 -12.45
C VAL A 243 5.66 9.34 -12.74
N ALA A 244 6.22 10.10 -11.80
CA ALA A 244 7.56 10.67 -11.94
C ALA A 244 8.64 9.59 -12.07
N GLU A 245 8.53 8.53 -11.28
CA GLU A 245 9.41 7.36 -11.32
C GLU A 245 9.39 6.68 -12.69
N ILE A 246 8.20 6.41 -13.24
CA ILE A 246 8.05 5.81 -14.58
C ILE A 246 8.64 6.73 -15.64
N PHE A 247 8.28 8.02 -15.61
CA PHE A 247 8.77 9.01 -16.58
C PHE A 247 10.31 9.07 -16.57
N LEU A 248 10.91 9.19 -15.39
CA LEU A 248 12.37 9.24 -15.26
C LEU A 248 13.03 7.93 -15.70
N THR A 249 12.48 6.76 -15.35
CA THR A 249 13.01 5.47 -15.78
C THR A 249 13.04 5.37 -17.29
N LEU A 250 11.95 5.74 -17.96
CA LEU A 250 11.87 5.73 -19.43
C LEU A 250 12.87 6.71 -20.05
N LYS A 251 13.00 7.91 -19.50
CA LYS A 251 13.97 8.92 -19.98
C LYS A 251 15.43 8.44 -19.81
N LEU A 252 15.78 7.89 -18.65
CA LEU A 252 17.13 7.39 -18.37
C LEU A 252 17.52 6.18 -19.23
N THR A 253 16.52 5.43 -19.72
CA THR A 253 16.73 4.31 -20.65
C THR A 253 16.65 4.72 -22.13
N GLY A 254 16.66 6.02 -22.43
CA GLY A 254 16.66 6.54 -23.79
C GLY A 254 15.28 6.47 -24.50
N THR A 255 14.22 6.15 -23.77
CA THR A 255 12.86 6.09 -24.33
C THR A 255 12.25 7.49 -24.40
N ASN A 256 11.72 7.86 -25.57
CA ASN A 256 11.05 9.15 -25.74
C ASN A 256 9.61 9.10 -25.19
N ALA A 257 9.48 9.07 -23.87
CA ALA A 257 8.20 9.02 -23.18
C ALA A 257 7.67 10.40 -22.82
N THR A 258 6.33 10.54 -22.85
CA THR A 258 5.62 11.72 -22.37
C THR A 258 5.13 11.51 -20.94
N TRP A 259 4.81 12.61 -20.24
CA TRP A 259 4.16 12.55 -18.92
C TRP A 259 2.81 11.83 -18.98
N LEU A 260 2.06 12.00 -20.07
CA LEU A 260 0.79 11.32 -20.29
C LEU A 260 0.98 9.80 -20.36
N ALA A 261 1.98 9.33 -21.13
CA ALA A 261 2.30 7.91 -21.19
C ALA A 261 2.70 7.33 -19.82
N ALA A 262 3.52 8.07 -19.06
CA ALA A 262 3.90 7.67 -17.71
C ALA A 262 2.69 7.61 -16.75
N PHE A 263 1.76 8.57 -16.86
CA PHE A 263 0.53 8.59 -16.07
C PHE A 263 -0.38 7.39 -16.40
N VAL A 264 -0.60 7.10 -17.68
CA VAL A 264 -1.39 5.95 -18.12
C VAL A 264 -0.74 4.64 -17.68
N LEU A 265 0.59 4.52 -17.81
CA LEU A 265 1.33 3.33 -17.35
C LEU A 265 1.20 3.12 -15.84
N GLU A 266 1.28 4.18 -15.01
CA GLU A 266 1.08 4.06 -13.56
C GLU A 266 -0.35 3.65 -13.25
N ALA A 267 -1.35 4.27 -13.87
CA ALA A 267 -2.75 3.99 -13.65
C ALA A 267 -3.10 2.55 -14.01
N LEU A 268 -2.78 2.11 -15.23
CA LEU A 268 -3.13 0.77 -15.70
C LEU A 268 -2.31 -0.32 -15.01
N ASN A 269 -1.09 -0.02 -14.59
CA ASN A 269 -0.33 -0.95 -13.76
C ASN A 269 -1.01 -1.22 -12.40
N ARG A 270 -1.79 -0.27 -11.85
CA ARG A 270 -2.61 -0.52 -10.65
C ARG A 270 -3.68 -1.57 -10.92
N LEU A 271 -4.30 -1.51 -12.09
CA LEU A 271 -5.31 -2.50 -12.48
C LEU A 271 -4.67 -3.90 -12.61
N ILE A 272 -3.52 -4.01 -13.26
CA ILE A 272 -2.77 -5.28 -13.35
C ILE A 272 -2.44 -5.79 -11.94
N ASN A 273 -1.95 -4.91 -11.07
CA ASN A 273 -1.61 -5.27 -9.70
C ASN A 273 -2.81 -5.74 -8.87
N LEU A 274 -4.00 -5.22 -9.13
CA LEU A 274 -5.24 -5.63 -8.48
C LEU A 274 -5.72 -6.98 -9.02
N LEU A 275 -5.79 -7.13 -10.33
CA LEU A 275 -6.28 -8.35 -10.98
C LEU A 275 -5.40 -9.57 -10.69
N PHE A 276 -4.10 -9.36 -10.56
CA PHE A 276 -3.12 -10.42 -10.32
C PHE A 276 -2.50 -10.37 -8.91
N ALA A 277 -3.25 -9.84 -7.94
CA ALA A 277 -2.79 -9.76 -6.55
C ALA A 277 -2.46 -11.13 -5.93
N PHE A 278 -3.06 -12.20 -6.47
CA PHE A 278 -2.83 -13.58 -6.02
C PHE A 278 -1.53 -14.20 -6.57
N VAL A 279 -0.86 -13.56 -7.55
CA VAL A 279 0.41 -14.06 -8.10
C VAL A 279 1.56 -13.62 -7.20
N PRO A 280 2.32 -14.54 -6.57
CA PRO A 280 3.44 -14.19 -5.72
C PRO A 280 4.49 -13.37 -6.48
N ALA A 281 4.93 -12.25 -5.90
CA ALA A 281 5.88 -11.31 -6.49
C ALA A 281 5.53 -10.85 -7.93
N LYS A 282 4.35 -11.23 -8.47
CA LYS A 282 3.85 -10.92 -9.82
C LYS A 282 4.84 -11.21 -10.93
N VAL A 283 5.65 -12.26 -10.75
CA VAL A 283 6.66 -12.68 -11.71
C VAL A 283 5.98 -13.15 -12.99
N GLY A 284 6.41 -12.63 -14.12
CA GLY A 284 5.85 -12.88 -15.46
C GLY A 284 4.68 -11.95 -15.80
N VAL A 285 3.77 -11.69 -14.85
CA VAL A 285 2.59 -10.84 -15.08
C VAL A 285 2.96 -9.36 -15.19
N ASP A 286 3.83 -8.87 -14.31
CA ASP A 286 4.26 -7.47 -14.30
C ASP A 286 5.10 -7.15 -15.54
N GLU A 287 5.96 -8.08 -15.97
CA GLU A 287 6.76 -7.96 -17.20
C GLU A 287 5.88 -7.97 -18.45
N ALA A 288 5.03 -8.99 -18.57
CA ALA A 288 4.15 -9.13 -19.74
C ALA A 288 3.14 -7.97 -19.83
N GLY A 289 2.52 -7.62 -18.70
CA GLY A 289 1.57 -6.52 -18.64
C GLY A 289 2.20 -5.17 -18.94
N SER A 290 3.39 -4.90 -18.40
CA SER A 290 4.11 -3.64 -18.68
C SER A 290 4.61 -3.57 -20.11
N ALA A 291 5.07 -4.68 -20.69
CA ALA A 291 5.47 -4.76 -22.09
C ALA A 291 4.29 -4.44 -23.01
N TRP A 292 3.16 -5.10 -22.79
CA TRP A 292 1.95 -4.89 -23.57
C TRP A 292 1.42 -3.45 -23.47
N LEU A 293 1.40 -2.89 -22.25
CA LEU A 293 0.98 -1.49 -22.04
C LEU A 293 1.91 -0.50 -22.73
N ALA A 294 3.23 -0.75 -22.70
CA ALA A 294 4.20 0.10 -23.37
C ALA A 294 3.97 0.08 -24.89
N GLU A 295 3.78 -1.09 -25.49
CA GLU A 295 3.45 -1.22 -26.91
C GLU A 295 2.14 -0.52 -27.28
N ALA A 296 1.09 -0.67 -26.48
CA ALA A 296 -0.19 0.00 -26.68
C ALA A 296 -0.07 1.54 -26.66
N LEU A 297 0.95 2.07 -25.99
CA LEU A 297 1.26 3.51 -25.92
C LEU A 297 2.30 3.95 -26.97
N GLY A 298 2.62 3.09 -27.96
CA GLY A 298 3.61 3.38 -29.01
C GLY A 298 5.06 3.38 -28.52
N LEU A 299 5.32 2.82 -27.33
CA LEU A 299 6.66 2.59 -26.81
C LEU A 299 7.13 1.18 -27.16
N SER A 300 8.43 0.88 -26.92
CA SER A 300 8.93 -0.49 -27.14
C SER A 300 8.50 -1.44 -26.01
N SER A 301 8.27 -2.71 -26.34
CA SER A 301 8.05 -3.79 -25.36
C SER A 301 9.20 -3.87 -24.35
N ALA A 302 10.45 -3.69 -24.83
CA ALA A 302 11.64 -3.65 -23.98
C ALA A 302 11.59 -2.54 -22.92
N ALA A 303 11.00 -1.39 -23.21
CA ALA A 303 10.82 -0.31 -22.25
C ALA A 303 9.87 -0.74 -21.12
N GLY A 304 8.78 -1.45 -21.45
CA GLY A 304 7.85 -2.01 -20.47
C GLY A 304 8.50 -3.05 -19.56
N VAL A 305 9.29 -3.97 -20.13
CA VAL A 305 10.06 -4.97 -19.34
C VAL A 305 11.05 -4.27 -18.42
N THR A 306 11.76 -3.24 -18.92
CA THR A 306 12.71 -2.47 -18.11
C THR A 306 12.02 -1.79 -16.90
N LEU A 307 10.82 -1.23 -17.09
CA LEU A 307 10.01 -0.70 -15.98
C LEU A 307 9.67 -1.76 -14.95
N ALA A 308 9.27 -2.96 -15.38
CA ALA A 308 8.93 -4.06 -14.46
C ALA A 308 10.17 -4.51 -13.66
N ILE A 309 11.32 -4.65 -14.30
CA ILE A 309 12.58 -4.98 -13.62
C ILE A 309 12.96 -3.88 -12.62
N TYR A 310 12.90 -2.61 -13.03
CA TYR A 310 13.18 -1.49 -12.13
C TYR A 310 12.27 -1.50 -10.89
N ARG A 311 10.96 -1.74 -11.06
CA ARG A 311 10.01 -1.84 -9.94
C ARG A 311 10.40 -2.94 -8.94
N LYS A 312 10.92 -4.07 -9.43
CA LYS A 312 11.42 -5.15 -8.56
C LYS A 312 12.67 -4.74 -7.80
N LEU A 313 13.63 -4.09 -8.47
CA LEU A 313 14.83 -3.56 -7.82
C LEU A 313 14.47 -2.55 -6.73
N ARG A 314 13.59 -1.63 -7.04
CA ARG A 314 13.07 -0.67 -6.07
C ARG A 314 12.40 -1.37 -4.87
N LEU A 315 11.54 -2.37 -5.14
CA LEU A 315 10.88 -3.15 -4.10
C LEU A 315 11.91 -3.80 -3.17
N LEU A 316 12.97 -4.38 -3.72
CA LEU A 316 14.06 -4.97 -2.94
C LEU A 316 14.74 -3.93 -2.04
N CYS A 317 15.07 -2.74 -2.57
CA CYS A 317 15.70 -1.67 -1.79
C CYS A 317 14.79 -1.20 -0.64
N TRP A 318 13.52 -0.91 -0.92
CA TRP A 318 12.58 -0.47 0.12
C TRP A 318 12.26 -1.56 1.13
N THR A 319 12.20 -2.83 0.70
CA THR A 319 12.08 -3.98 1.60
C THR A 319 13.27 -4.07 2.53
N ALA A 320 14.49 -3.93 2.03
CA ALA A 320 15.70 -3.92 2.87
C ALA A 320 15.67 -2.79 3.91
N ILE A 321 15.30 -1.57 3.50
CA ILE A 321 15.14 -0.42 4.41
C ILE A 321 14.07 -0.71 5.47
N GLY A 322 12.93 -1.26 5.07
CA GLY A 322 11.84 -1.60 5.97
C GLY A 322 12.21 -2.72 6.96
N LEU A 323 13.00 -3.71 6.54
CA LEU A 323 13.54 -4.74 7.44
C LEU A 323 14.50 -4.15 8.49
N VAL A 324 15.30 -3.16 8.12
CA VAL A 324 16.13 -2.42 9.08
C VAL A 324 15.25 -1.65 10.07
N CYS A 325 14.19 -1.00 9.59
CA CYS A 325 13.20 -0.35 10.46
C CYS A 325 12.56 -1.36 11.43
N LEU A 326 12.16 -2.53 10.95
CA LEU A 326 11.59 -3.62 11.76
C LEU A 326 12.56 -4.06 12.86
N ALA A 327 13.82 -4.30 12.51
CA ALA A 327 14.85 -4.70 13.47
C ALA A 327 15.07 -3.65 14.57
N THR A 328 15.01 -2.36 14.23
CA THR A 328 15.12 -1.28 15.21
C THR A 328 13.93 -1.18 16.13
N LEU A 329 12.70 -1.34 15.60
CA LEU A 329 11.47 -1.31 16.38
C LEU A 329 11.39 -2.48 17.38
N THR A 330 11.78 -3.69 16.95
CA THR A 330 11.79 -4.88 17.83
C THR A 330 12.84 -4.78 18.94
N LYS A 331 14.01 -4.16 18.68
CA LYS A 331 15.02 -3.90 19.73
C LYS A 331 14.50 -2.92 20.77
N SER A 332 13.89 -1.81 20.35
CA SER A 332 13.33 -0.81 21.27
C SER A 332 12.21 -1.38 22.15
N ALA A 333 11.36 -2.24 21.61
CA ALA A 333 10.32 -2.91 22.37
C ALA A 333 10.89 -3.83 23.47
N LYS A 334 11.93 -4.61 23.15
CA LYS A 334 12.61 -5.48 24.12
C LYS A 334 13.33 -4.70 25.23
N GLN A 335 13.88 -3.55 24.89
CA GLN A 335 14.61 -2.71 25.86
C GLN A 335 13.63 -2.08 26.86
N ASN A 336 12.46 -1.63 26.41
CA ASN A 336 11.41 -1.12 27.28
C ASN A 336 10.82 -2.21 28.20
N GLU A 337 10.66 -3.44 27.71
CA GLU A 337 10.21 -4.55 28.56
C GLU A 337 11.20 -4.84 29.69
N ARG A 338 12.49 -4.87 29.38
CA ARG A 338 13.55 -5.11 30.39
C ARG A 338 13.66 -4.00 31.43
N SER A 339 13.51 -2.72 31.03
CA SER A 339 13.50 -1.60 31.99
C SER A 339 12.31 -1.66 32.92
N THR A 340 11.12 -2.00 32.42
CA THR A 340 9.92 -2.15 33.25
C THR A 340 10.02 -3.35 34.22
N GLU A 341 10.63 -4.46 33.80
CA GLU A 341 10.87 -5.61 34.67
C GLU A 341 11.90 -5.31 35.77
N SER A 342 12.96 -4.53 35.45
CA SER A 342 13.97 -4.13 36.44
C SER A 342 13.41 -3.16 37.48
N GLU A 343 12.56 -2.21 37.07
CA GLU A 343 11.88 -1.28 37.98
C GLU A 343 10.90 -2.02 38.91
N SER A 344 10.15 -2.99 38.40
CA SER A 344 9.23 -3.80 39.20
C SER A 344 9.93 -4.74 40.17
N SER A 345 11.15 -5.19 39.84
CA SER A 345 12.00 -6.00 40.72
C SER A 345 12.65 -5.20 41.85
N ASN A 346 13.03 -3.93 41.57
CA ASN A 346 13.61 -3.03 42.59
C ASN A 346 12.55 -2.41 43.53
N ALA A 347 11.27 -2.46 43.18
CA ALA A 347 10.17 -1.98 44.00
C ALA A 347 9.56 -3.05 44.96
N ARG A 348 10.09 -4.27 44.93
CA ARG A 348 9.76 -5.35 45.87
C ARG A 348 10.91 -5.60 46.85
#